data_9338eef902f730dbc0aed04c7d0de399
#
_entry.id   9338eef902f730dbc0aed04c7d0de399
#
_cell.length_a   1.000
_cell.length_b   1.000
_cell.length_c   1.000
_cell.angle_alpha   90.00
_cell.angle_beta   90.00
_cell.angle_gamma   90.00
#
_symmetry.space_group_name_H-M   'P 1'
#
loop_
_entity.id
_entity.type
_entity.pdbx_description
1 polymer ?
#
loop_
_entity_poly.entity_id
_entity_poly.type
_entity_poly.pdbx_seq_one_letter_code
_entity_poly.pdbx_strand_id
1 'polypeptide(L)'
;MTAQLRFPAGLYGVTPDWDDASRLEQATRDAARGGMRALQLRNKTASPALRAKLAARLAEVCNALGVVFLVNDDWRLARDVGAHGVHLGRDDEDPAVVREALGPGMLIGVTCYSDPARAARLIQDEVAYIAFGAMYASSTRPLAPPAPLGVLAEGRALCEAFDNPRPGVVAIGGIRPEHAAVLARAGADAIAVVGSLFLAPDIEAAARALSAPFDAGGFNSR
;
A
#
# COMPACT_ATOMS: atom_id res chain seq x y z
N MET A 1 2.47 -9.69 -23.22
CA MET A 1 3.47 -9.61 -22.10
C MET A 1 2.77 -8.87 -20.96
N THR A 2 2.72 -9.46 -19.77
CA THR A 2 2.19 -8.79 -18.56
C THR A 2 3.10 -7.61 -18.20
N ALA A 3 2.52 -6.43 -17.94
CA ALA A 3 3.28 -5.25 -17.56
C ALA A 3 4.00 -5.50 -16.22
N GLN A 4 5.28 -5.21 -16.16
CA GLN A 4 6.06 -5.24 -14.91
C GLN A 4 5.70 -4.01 -14.07
N LEU A 5 5.51 -4.20 -12.76
CA LEU A 5 5.12 -3.16 -11.82
C LEU A 5 6.29 -2.72 -10.94
N ARG A 6 6.36 -1.42 -10.62
CA ARG A 6 7.30 -0.88 -9.61
C ARG A 6 6.91 -1.28 -8.19
N PHE A 7 5.62 -1.54 -7.96
CA PHE A 7 5.06 -1.95 -6.67
C PHE A 7 4.31 -3.29 -6.83
N PRO A 8 4.40 -4.23 -5.88
CA PRO A 8 3.78 -5.54 -6.03
C PRO A 8 2.25 -5.45 -6.17
N ALA A 9 1.71 -6.25 -7.09
CA ALA A 9 0.27 -6.43 -7.21
C ALA A 9 -0.29 -7.26 -6.05
N GLY A 10 -1.59 -7.10 -5.75
CA GLY A 10 -2.31 -7.91 -4.78
C GLY A 10 -2.60 -7.23 -3.46
N LEU A 11 -2.50 -7.97 -2.36
CA LEU A 11 -2.85 -7.46 -1.04
C LEU A 11 -1.72 -6.64 -0.42
N TYR A 12 -2.07 -5.43 -0.03
CA TYR A 12 -1.24 -4.46 0.67
C TYR A 12 -1.84 -4.18 2.06
N GLY A 13 -1.23 -4.70 3.11
CA GLY A 13 -1.66 -4.46 4.49
C GLY A 13 -1.22 -3.06 4.97
N VAL A 14 -2.10 -2.34 5.66
CA VAL A 14 -1.75 -1.12 6.41
C VAL A 14 -2.04 -1.39 7.88
N THR A 15 -1.04 -1.24 8.76
CA THR A 15 -1.21 -1.59 10.17
C THR A 15 -2.26 -0.72 10.86
N PRO A 16 -3.04 -1.28 11.79
CA PRO A 16 -3.78 -0.47 12.76
C PRO A 16 -2.81 0.20 13.74
N ASP A 17 -3.31 1.16 14.53
CA ASP A 17 -2.53 1.88 15.55
C ASP A 17 -2.26 0.97 16.78
N TRP A 18 -1.58 -0.16 16.57
CA TRP A 18 -1.16 -1.08 17.63
C TRP A 18 0.26 -0.77 18.09
N ASP A 19 0.46 -0.73 19.40
CA ASP A 19 1.74 -0.46 20.03
C ASP A 19 2.52 -1.75 20.40
N ASP A 20 1.87 -2.91 20.30
CA ASP A 20 2.46 -4.22 20.59
C ASP A 20 3.21 -4.77 19.37
N ALA A 21 4.54 -4.77 19.45
CA ALA A 21 5.42 -5.25 18.40
C ALA A 21 5.23 -6.75 18.10
N SER A 22 5.01 -7.58 19.13
CA SER A 22 4.83 -9.02 18.97
C SER A 22 3.52 -9.35 18.26
N ARG A 23 2.46 -8.61 18.58
CA ARG A 23 1.17 -8.72 17.91
C ARG A 23 1.26 -8.30 16.44
N LEU A 24 1.96 -7.18 16.13
CA LEU A 24 2.18 -6.73 14.76
C LEU A 24 3.00 -7.75 13.96
N GLU A 25 4.05 -8.28 14.56
CA GLU A 25 4.87 -9.32 13.92
C GLU A 25 4.04 -10.57 13.58
N GLN A 26 3.30 -11.12 14.56
CA GLN A 26 2.48 -12.30 14.33
C GLN A 26 1.42 -12.05 13.25
N ALA A 27 0.71 -10.94 13.32
CA ALA A 27 -0.28 -10.55 12.33
C ALA A 27 0.32 -10.38 10.91
N THR A 28 1.54 -9.84 10.83
CA THR A 28 2.28 -9.71 9.55
C THR A 28 2.61 -11.08 8.98
N ARG A 29 3.07 -12.03 9.80
CA ARG A 29 3.36 -13.41 9.36
C ARG A 29 2.10 -14.12 8.88
N ASP A 30 1.00 -13.98 9.61
CA ASP A 30 -0.29 -14.58 9.24
C ASP A 30 -0.81 -14.01 7.92
N ALA A 31 -0.78 -12.69 7.76
CA ALA A 31 -1.16 -12.02 6.53
C ALA A 31 -0.28 -12.42 5.33
N ALA A 32 1.04 -12.56 5.54
CA ALA A 32 1.96 -13.00 4.50
C ALA A 32 1.68 -14.44 4.04
N ARG A 33 1.37 -15.36 4.97
CA ARG A 33 0.94 -16.73 4.61
C ARG A 33 -0.35 -16.74 3.80
N GLY A 34 -1.25 -15.77 4.04
CA GLY A 34 -2.47 -15.58 3.26
C GLY A 34 -2.28 -14.84 1.94
N GLY A 35 -1.05 -14.48 1.56
CA GLY A 35 -0.76 -13.87 0.26
C GLY A 35 -0.53 -12.35 0.27
N MET A 36 -0.38 -11.71 1.44
CA MET A 36 0.00 -10.29 1.51
C MET A 36 1.39 -10.07 0.91
N ARG A 37 1.50 -9.09 0.00
CA ARG A 37 2.72 -8.76 -0.75
C ARG A 37 3.43 -7.50 -0.28
N ALA A 38 2.70 -6.58 0.35
CA ALA A 38 3.24 -5.36 0.91
C ALA A 38 2.63 -5.04 2.27
N LEU A 39 3.38 -4.37 3.13
CA LEU A 39 2.94 -3.88 4.44
C LEU A 39 3.36 -2.42 4.61
N GLN A 40 2.47 -1.59 5.13
CA GLN A 40 2.77 -0.23 5.57
C GLN A 40 2.62 -0.14 7.09
N LEU A 41 3.66 0.31 7.78
CA LEU A 41 3.54 0.73 9.17
C LEU A 41 2.90 2.11 9.22
N ARG A 42 1.68 2.18 9.73
CA ARG A 42 0.96 3.42 10.04
C ARG A 42 0.52 3.38 11.49
N ASN A 43 1.18 4.15 12.36
CA ASN A 43 0.77 4.35 13.73
C ASN A 43 0.88 5.85 14.05
N LYS A 44 -0.28 6.52 14.11
CA LYS A 44 -0.36 7.97 14.32
C LYS A 44 -0.38 8.35 15.80
N THR A 45 -0.56 7.39 16.70
CA THR A 45 -0.66 7.60 18.15
C THR A 45 0.63 7.30 18.89
N ALA A 46 1.50 6.46 18.33
CA ALA A 46 2.77 6.09 18.94
C ALA A 46 3.75 7.26 19.03
N SER A 47 4.54 7.29 20.11
CA SER A 47 5.68 8.20 20.22
C SER A 47 6.71 7.92 19.10
N PRO A 48 7.54 8.92 18.71
CA PRO A 48 8.59 8.71 17.72
C PRO A 48 9.52 7.52 18.05
N ALA A 49 9.90 7.38 19.32
CA ALA A 49 10.77 6.28 19.78
C ALA A 49 10.09 4.89 19.62
N LEU A 50 8.81 4.79 19.97
CA LEU A 50 8.05 3.55 19.79
C LEU A 50 7.88 3.24 18.30
N ARG A 51 7.52 4.24 17.48
CA ARG A 51 7.38 4.07 16.03
C ARG A 51 8.66 3.59 15.38
N ALA A 52 9.83 4.12 15.78
CA ALA A 52 11.12 3.66 15.30
C ALA A 52 11.40 2.20 15.68
N LYS A 53 11.07 1.79 16.91
CA LYS A 53 11.20 0.40 17.37
C LYS A 53 10.29 -0.55 16.57
N LEU A 54 9.03 -0.17 16.36
CA LEU A 54 8.09 -0.95 15.55
C LEU A 54 8.54 -1.06 14.09
N ALA A 55 9.01 0.04 13.51
CA ALA A 55 9.50 0.08 12.14
C ALA A 55 10.71 -0.83 11.93
N ALA A 56 11.70 -0.77 12.82
CA ALA A 56 12.89 -1.64 12.76
C ALA A 56 12.49 -3.11 12.82
N ARG A 57 11.59 -3.48 13.75
CA ARG A 57 11.13 -4.87 13.90
C ARG A 57 10.38 -5.37 12.68
N LEU A 58 9.47 -4.55 12.12
CA LEU A 58 8.71 -4.93 10.94
C LEU A 58 9.58 -4.97 9.67
N ALA A 59 10.61 -4.14 9.56
CA ALA A 59 11.57 -4.21 8.46
C ALA A 59 12.28 -5.58 8.42
N GLU A 60 12.77 -6.07 9.57
CA GLU A 60 13.36 -7.41 9.70
C GLU A 60 12.38 -8.53 9.30
N VAL A 61 11.16 -8.47 9.84
CA VAL A 61 10.13 -9.48 9.59
C VAL A 61 9.72 -9.51 8.12
N CYS A 62 9.43 -8.34 7.54
CA CYS A 62 9.03 -8.25 6.13
C CYS A 62 10.13 -8.69 5.19
N ASN A 63 11.39 -8.33 5.46
CA ASN A 63 12.53 -8.79 4.68
C ASN A 63 12.67 -10.32 4.71
N ALA A 64 12.55 -10.94 5.88
CA ALA A 64 12.59 -12.40 6.02
C ALA A 64 11.44 -13.12 5.30
N LEU A 65 10.30 -12.44 5.10
CA LEU A 65 9.11 -12.99 4.45
C LEU A 65 9.02 -12.66 2.95
N GLY A 66 9.91 -11.83 2.40
CA GLY A 66 9.82 -11.32 1.04
C GLY A 66 8.62 -10.38 0.83
N VAL A 67 8.18 -9.68 1.89
CA VAL A 67 7.10 -8.69 1.87
C VAL A 67 7.70 -7.30 1.72
N VAL A 68 7.20 -6.51 0.79
CA VAL A 68 7.63 -5.11 0.62
C VAL A 68 7.16 -4.29 1.82
N PHE A 69 8.08 -3.63 2.52
CA PHE A 69 7.80 -2.85 3.71
C PHE A 69 7.90 -1.35 3.46
N LEU A 70 6.87 -0.60 3.84
CA LEU A 70 6.81 0.86 3.74
C LEU A 70 6.53 1.49 5.10
N VAL A 71 7.04 2.70 5.29
CA VAL A 71 6.69 3.57 6.43
C VAL A 71 5.74 4.66 5.95
N ASN A 72 4.74 4.99 6.77
CA ASN A 72 3.80 6.07 6.47
C ASN A 72 4.41 7.43 6.82
N ASP A 73 4.37 8.41 5.93
CA ASP A 73 4.77 9.81 6.04
C ASP A 73 6.28 10.04 6.28
N ASP A 74 6.90 9.32 7.19
CA ASP A 74 8.28 9.55 7.66
C ASP A 74 9.32 8.83 6.81
N TRP A 75 9.76 9.47 5.72
CA TRP A 75 10.76 8.91 4.83
C TRP A 75 12.16 8.81 5.47
N ARG A 76 12.46 9.65 6.47
CA ARG A 76 13.74 9.57 7.21
C ARG A 76 13.79 8.29 8.03
N LEU A 77 12.69 7.98 8.73
CA LEU A 77 12.55 6.72 9.43
C LEU A 77 12.61 5.53 8.46
N ALA A 78 11.93 5.62 7.30
CA ALA A 78 11.97 4.57 6.28
C ALA A 78 13.41 4.25 5.86
N ARG A 79 14.21 5.27 5.57
CA ARG A 79 15.64 5.13 5.25
C ARG A 79 16.43 4.51 6.41
N ASP A 80 16.25 5.03 7.61
CA ASP A 80 17.07 4.67 8.78
C ASP A 80 16.85 3.21 9.24
N VAL A 81 15.63 2.65 9.00
CA VAL A 81 15.33 1.23 9.30
C VAL A 81 15.52 0.29 8.11
N GLY A 82 15.95 0.79 6.95
CA GLY A 82 16.10 -0.02 5.75
C GLY A 82 14.78 -0.53 5.17
N ALA A 83 13.70 0.25 5.28
CA ALA A 83 12.43 -0.05 4.64
C ALA A 83 12.58 0.00 3.11
N HIS A 84 11.71 -0.70 2.38
CA HIS A 84 11.70 -0.68 0.92
C HIS A 84 11.16 0.64 0.36
N GLY A 85 10.40 1.40 1.16
CA GLY A 85 9.83 2.67 0.71
C GLY A 85 9.04 3.44 1.75
N VAL A 86 8.41 4.50 1.26
CA VAL A 86 7.57 5.41 2.03
C VAL A 86 6.24 5.65 1.31
N HIS A 87 5.17 5.89 2.07
CA HIS A 87 3.90 6.35 1.54
C HIS A 87 3.64 7.79 2.00
N LEU A 88 3.35 8.69 1.06
CA LEU A 88 3.16 10.12 1.29
C LEU A 88 1.71 10.55 1.03
N GLY A 89 1.16 11.33 1.92
CA GLY A 89 -0.15 11.96 1.81
C GLY A 89 -0.09 13.35 1.16
N ARG A 90 -1.12 14.16 1.42
CA ARG A 90 -1.23 15.51 0.85
C ARG A 90 -0.35 16.53 1.57
N ASP A 91 -0.26 16.37 2.89
CA ASP A 91 0.33 17.35 3.81
C ASP A 91 1.76 16.94 4.20
N ASP A 92 2.28 15.87 3.58
CA ASP A 92 3.63 15.39 3.76
C ASP A 92 4.62 16.08 2.80
N GLU A 93 5.90 15.75 2.91
CA GLU A 93 6.93 16.34 2.07
C GLU A 93 6.71 15.99 0.58
N ASP A 94 7.07 16.90 -0.32
CA ASP A 94 6.90 16.72 -1.77
C ASP A 94 7.64 15.48 -2.27
N PRO A 95 6.98 14.59 -3.04
CA PRO A 95 7.61 13.36 -3.56
C PRO A 95 8.89 13.61 -4.36
N ALA A 96 9.00 14.73 -5.08
CA ALA A 96 10.23 15.07 -5.83
C ALA A 96 11.41 15.34 -4.87
N VAL A 97 11.17 16.06 -3.77
CA VAL A 97 12.18 16.30 -2.72
C VAL A 97 12.59 14.98 -2.05
N VAL A 98 11.62 14.14 -1.75
CA VAL A 98 11.88 12.82 -1.15
C VAL A 98 12.64 11.92 -2.12
N ARG A 99 12.33 11.94 -3.42
CA ARG A 99 13.03 11.21 -4.47
C ARG A 99 14.50 11.66 -4.58
N GLU A 100 14.75 12.98 -4.56
CA GLU A 100 16.12 13.50 -4.57
C GLU A 100 16.92 13.05 -3.35
N ALA A 101 16.30 13.05 -2.16
CA ALA A 101 16.96 12.67 -0.90
C ALA A 101 17.23 11.15 -0.79
N LEU A 102 16.35 10.30 -1.32
CA LEU A 102 16.44 8.84 -1.17
C LEU A 102 17.06 8.13 -2.37
N GLY A 103 17.18 8.81 -3.52
CA GLY A 103 17.64 8.20 -4.77
C GLY A 103 16.61 7.23 -5.40
N PRO A 104 16.94 6.58 -6.52
CA PRO A 104 16.00 5.80 -7.32
C PRO A 104 15.64 4.45 -6.71
N GLY A 105 16.39 3.95 -5.75
CA GLY A 105 16.23 2.59 -5.20
C GLY A 105 15.07 2.46 -4.22
N MET A 106 14.53 3.55 -3.67
CA MET A 106 13.47 3.51 -2.68
C MET A 106 12.10 3.74 -3.31
N LEU A 107 11.11 2.94 -2.93
CA LEU A 107 9.74 3.05 -3.42
C LEU A 107 9.04 4.25 -2.77
N ILE A 108 8.40 5.09 -3.58
CA ILE A 108 7.55 6.19 -3.10
C ILE A 108 6.12 5.91 -3.56
N GLY A 109 5.20 5.78 -2.62
CA GLY A 109 3.77 5.72 -2.91
C GLY A 109 3.09 7.03 -2.55
N VAL A 110 2.06 7.42 -3.29
CA VAL A 110 1.35 8.69 -3.03
C VAL A 110 -0.16 8.52 -2.98
N THR A 111 -0.80 9.23 -2.04
CA THR A 111 -2.26 9.32 -1.97
C THR A 111 -2.78 10.36 -2.97
N CYS A 112 -3.70 9.93 -3.84
CA CYS A 112 -4.37 10.81 -4.82
C CYS A 112 -5.85 11.07 -4.49
N TYR A 113 -6.40 10.47 -3.43
CA TYR A 113 -7.82 10.61 -3.07
C TYR A 113 -8.75 10.15 -4.21
N SER A 114 -9.64 11.04 -4.69
CA SER A 114 -10.46 10.83 -5.88
C SER A 114 -10.08 11.79 -7.00
N ASP A 115 -8.81 12.20 -7.07
CA ASP A 115 -8.30 13.26 -7.95
C ASP A 115 -7.28 12.72 -8.97
N PRO A 116 -7.73 12.38 -10.20
CA PRO A 116 -6.83 11.94 -11.27
C PRO A 116 -5.85 13.03 -11.73
N ALA A 117 -6.20 14.33 -11.59
CA ALA A 117 -5.28 15.41 -11.95
C ALA A 117 -4.08 15.47 -10.99
N ARG A 118 -4.32 15.21 -9.68
CA ARG A 118 -3.24 15.03 -8.71
C ARG A 118 -2.38 13.84 -9.07
N ALA A 119 -2.98 12.72 -9.45
CA ALA A 119 -2.25 11.53 -9.87
C ALA A 119 -1.36 11.81 -11.10
N ALA A 120 -1.90 12.49 -12.12
CA ALA A 120 -1.17 12.85 -13.34
C ALA A 120 0.04 13.74 -13.06
N ARG A 121 -0.03 14.61 -12.05
CA ARG A 121 1.09 15.45 -11.64
C ARG A 121 2.15 14.62 -10.87
N LEU A 122 1.73 13.89 -9.83
CA LEU A 122 2.67 13.18 -8.94
C LEU A 122 3.35 11.99 -9.59
N ILE A 123 2.76 11.40 -10.62
CA ILE A 123 3.35 10.25 -11.32
C ILE A 123 4.65 10.62 -12.05
N GLN A 124 4.86 11.92 -12.34
CA GLN A 124 6.09 12.44 -12.97
C GLN A 124 7.30 12.39 -12.02
N ASP A 125 7.07 12.27 -10.70
CA ASP A 125 8.14 12.22 -9.69
C ASP A 125 8.66 10.78 -9.44
N GLU A 126 8.56 9.93 -10.46
CA GLU A 126 9.01 8.53 -10.44
C GLU A 126 8.43 7.70 -9.27
N VAL A 127 7.17 7.95 -8.91
CA VAL A 127 6.51 7.20 -7.84
C VAL A 127 6.31 5.73 -8.24
N ALA A 128 6.32 4.85 -7.23
CA ALA A 128 6.10 3.43 -7.42
C ALA A 128 4.60 3.10 -7.60
N TYR A 129 3.73 3.86 -6.99
CA TYR A 129 2.28 3.71 -7.14
C TYR A 129 1.52 4.99 -6.77
N ILE A 130 0.32 5.10 -7.33
CA ILE A 130 -0.70 6.09 -7.00
C ILE A 130 -1.88 5.39 -6.30
N ALA A 131 -2.36 5.95 -5.17
CA ALA A 131 -3.43 5.35 -4.37
C ALA A 131 -4.70 6.20 -4.41
N PHE A 132 -5.83 5.56 -4.78
CA PHE A 132 -7.15 6.18 -4.81
C PHE A 132 -8.05 5.66 -3.69
N GLY A 133 -8.80 6.54 -3.06
CA GLY A 133 -9.76 6.22 -1.99
C GLY A 133 -10.34 7.49 -1.32
N ALA A 134 -11.31 7.32 -0.41
CA ALA A 134 -11.79 6.03 0.07
C ALA A 134 -12.76 5.39 -0.93
N MET A 135 -12.56 4.10 -1.29
CA MET A 135 -13.46 3.42 -2.23
C MET A 135 -14.82 3.10 -1.59
N TYR A 136 -14.82 2.81 -0.30
CA TYR A 136 -16.01 2.48 0.49
C TYR A 136 -15.97 3.21 1.84
N ALA A 137 -17.12 3.33 2.49
CA ALA A 137 -17.22 3.88 3.84
C ALA A 137 -16.32 3.09 4.82
N SER A 138 -15.61 3.81 5.68
CA SER A 138 -14.59 3.23 6.57
C SER A 138 -14.68 3.84 7.95
N SER A 139 -14.50 3.03 9.00
CA SER A 139 -14.39 3.50 10.38
C SER A 139 -13.16 4.39 10.62
N THR A 140 -12.12 4.22 9.82
CA THR A 140 -10.88 5.04 9.92
C THR A 140 -11.02 6.44 9.29
N ARG A 141 -11.98 6.63 8.36
CA ARG A 141 -12.29 7.93 7.75
C ARG A 141 -13.79 8.04 7.44
N PRO A 142 -14.65 8.16 8.44
CA PRO A 142 -16.11 8.06 8.26
C PRO A 142 -16.71 9.20 7.43
N LEU A 143 -16.04 10.34 7.35
CA LEU A 143 -16.50 11.53 6.61
C LEU A 143 -15.88 11.67 5.22
N ALA A 144 -15.01 10.77 4.78
CA ALA A 144 -14.44 10.84 3.45
C ALA A 144 -15.53 10.44 2.41
N PRO A 145 -15.82 11.32 1.42
CA PRO A 145 -16.74 10.92 0.35
C PRO A 145 -16.14 9.74 -0.43
N PRO A 146 -16.94 8.74 -0.82
CA PRO A 146 -16.45 7.62 -1.60
C PRO A 146 -15.92 8.09 -2.96
N ALA A 147 -14.75 7.59 -3.34
CA ALA A 147 -14.19 7.80 -4.66
C ALA A 147 -15.01 7.01 -5.71
N PRO A 148 -15.37 7.59 -6.85
CA PRO A 148 -16.03 6.85 -7.91
C PRO A 148 -15.11 5.76 -8.46
N LEU A 149 -15.67 4.58 -8.77
CA LEU A 149 -14.89 3.42 -9.23
C LEU A 149 -14.06 3.73 -10.50
N GLY A 150 -14.55 4.63 -11.35
CA GLY A 150 -13.89 5.06 -12.58
C GLY A 150 -12.51 5.69 -12.41
N VAL A 151 -12.18 6.23 -11.22
CA VAL A 151 -10.84 6.81 -10.99
C VAL A 151 -9.73 5.75 -11.08
N LEU A 152 -10.04 4.46 -10.87
CA LEU A 152 -9.07 3.38 -11.01
C LEU A 152 -8.71 3.15 -12.48
N ALA A 153 -9.69 3.18 -13.38
CA ALA A 153 -9.46 3.07 -14.82
C ALA A 153 -8.67 4.28 -15.36
N GLU A 154 -9.00 5.49 -14.88
CA GLU A 154 -8.25 6.69 -15.23
C GLU A 154 -6.80 6.61 -14.72
N GLY A 155 -6.60 6.20 -13.47
CA GLY A 155 -5.27 5.97 -12.92
C GLY A 155 -4.49 4.90 -13.67
N ARG A 156 -5.15 3.83 -14.10
CA ARG A 156 -4.55 2.78 -14.93
C ARG A 156 -4.05 3.35 -16.24
N ALA A 157 -4.86 4.13 -16.96
CA ALA A 157 -4.47 4.76 -18.20
C ALA A 157 -3.25 5.69 -18.04
N LEU A 158 -3.18 6.44 -16.94
CA LEU A 158 -2.00 7.26 -16.60
C LEU A 158 -0.75 6.40 -16.40
N CYS A 159 -0.86 5.28 -15.67
CA CYS A 159 0.27 4.39 -15.41
C CYS A 159 0.75 3.65 -16.67
N GLU A 160 -0.14 3.29 -17.57
CA GLU A 160 0.17 2.60 -18.84
C GLU A 160 0.92 3.47 -19.84
N ALA A 161 0.96 4.79 -19.64
CA ALA A 161 1.78 5.71 -20.44
C ALA A 161 3.29 5.65 -20.09
N PHE A 162 3.67 4.92 -19.04
CA PHE A 162 5.06 4.76 -18.61
C PHE A 162 5.64 3.42 -19.07
N ASP A 163 6.95 3.40 -19.32
CA ASP A 163 7.70 2.19 -19.65
C ASP A 163 7.71 1.18 -18.48
N ASN A 164 7.97 -0.08 -18.80
CA ASN A 164 8.14 -1.12 -17.80
C ASN A 164 9.47 -0.99 -17.04
N PRO A 165 9.45 -1.06 -15.71
CA PRO A 165 8.29 -1.26 -14.84
C PRO A 165 7.46 0.03 -14.68
N ARG A 166 6.14 -0.06 -14.89
CA ARG A 166 5.21 1.05 -14.71
C ARG A 166 4.80 1.24 -13.25
N PRO A 167 4.33 2.43 -12.86
CA PRO A 167 3.69 2.64 -11.56
C PRO A 167 2.45 1.75 -11.38
N GLY A 168 2.14 1.40 -10.12
CA GLY A 168 0.93 0.65 -9.77
C GLY A 168 -0.26 1.56 -9.46
N VAL A 169 -1.48 1.02 -9.60
CA VAL A 169 -2.72 1.63 -9.12
C VAL A 169 -3.18 0.89 -7.88
N VAL A 170 -3.31 1.61 -6.76
CA VAL A 170 -3.73 1.04 -5.47
C VAL A 170 -5.11 1.60 -5.10
N ALA A 171 -6.05 0.73 -4.76
CA ALA A 171 -7.33 1.11 -4.17
C ALA A 171 -7.27 1.01 -2.64
N ILE A 172 -7.82 2.01 -1.92
CA ILE A 172 -7.83 2.03 -0.45
C ILE A 172 -9.16 2.55 0.10
N GLY A 173 -9.50 2.13 1.31
CA GLY A 173 -10.61 2.64 2.11
C GLY A 173 -11.84 1.75 2.11
N GLY A 174 -12.18 1.19 3.28
CA GLY A 174 -13.36 0.36 3.54
C GLY A 174 -13.43 -0.95 2.76
N ILE A 175 -12.31 -1.43 2.23
CA ILE A 175 -12.26 -2.61 1.37
C ILE A 175 -12.46 -3.87 2.20
N ARG A 176 -13.32 -4.79 1.69
CA ARG A 176 -13.59 -6.13 2.23
C ARG A 176 -13.35 -7.17 1.14
N PRO A 177 -13.28 -8.48 1.48
CA PRO A 177 -13.05 -9.54 0.49
C PRO A 177 -14.00 -9.51 -0.71
N GLU A 178 -15.28 -9.22 -0.49
CA GLU A 178 -16.30 -9.13 -1.56
C GLU A 178 -16.05 -8.00 -2.57
N HIS A 179 -15.26 -6.99 -2.20
CA HIS A 179 -14.93 -5.85 -3.06
C HIS A 179 -13.70 -6.13 -3.95
N ALA A 180 -12.81 -7.03 -3.55
CA ALA A 180 -11.49 -7.20 -4.16
C ALA A 180 -11.56 -7.48 -5.67
N ALA A 181 -12.45 -8.39 -6.09
CA ALA A 181 -12.62 -8.72 -7.50
C ALA A 181 -13.17 -7.57 -8.35
N VAL A 182 -14.06 -6.73 -7.79
CA VAL A 182 -14.59 -5.55 -8.49
C VAL A 182 -13.49 -4.51 -8.69
N LEU A 183 -12.68 -4.25 -7.65
CA LEU A 183 -11.59 -3.28 -7.71
C LEU A 183 -10.48 -3.72 -8.69
N ALA A 184 -10.12 -5.00 -8.72
CA ALA A 184 -9.17 -5.55 -9.68
C ALA A 184 -9.67 -5.36 -11.12
N ARG A 185 -10.94 -5.69 -11.41
CA ARG A 185 -11.54 -5.46 -12.75
C ARG A 185 -11.65 -3.99 -13.12
N ALA A 186 -11.80 -3.10 -12.13
CA ALA A 186 -11.86 -1.66 -12.35
C ALA A 186 -10.49 -1.01 -12.64
N GLY A 187 -9.39 -1.77 -12.53
CA GLY A 187 -8.05 -1.27 -12.88
C GLY A 187 -7.07 -1.18 -11.71
N ALA A 188 -7.45 -1.60 -10.48
CA ALA A 188 -6.50 -1.67 -9.38
C ALA A 188 -5.49 -2.80 -9.59
N ASP A 189 -4.20 -2.51 -9.41
CA ASP A 189 -3.13 -3.50 -9.33
C ASP A 189 -3.03 -4.10 -7.93
N ALA A 190 -3.33 -3.28 -6.90
CA ALA A 190 -3.32 -3.71 -5.51
C ALA A 190 -4.44 -3.06 -4.71
N ILE A 191 -4.79 -3.69 -3.58
CA ILE A 191 -5.75 -3.16 -2.60
C ILE A 191 -5.06 -2.97 -1.25
N ALA A 192 -5.15 -1.75 -0.69
CA ALA A 192 -4.63 -1.43 0.63
C ALA A 192 -5.73 -1.60 1.70
N VAL A 193 -5.47 -2.42 2.71
CA VAL A 193 -6.49 -2.86 3.67
C VAL A 193 -6.00 -2.74 5.11
N VAL A 194 -6.83 -2.22 6.01
CA VAL A 194 -6.59 -2.14 7.46
C VAL A 194 -7.51 -3.10 8.21
N GLY A 195 -8.74 -2.69 8.47
CA GLY A 195 -9.64 -3.35 9.43
C GLY A 195 -10.05 -4.75 9.01
N SER A 196 -10.51 -4.96 7.77
CA SER A 196 -10.96 -6.27 7.31
C SER A 196 -9.83 -7.31 7.18
N LEU A 197 -8.57 -6.87 7.29
CA LEU A 197 -7.41 -7.75 7.40
C LEU A 197 -7.01 -7.95 8.86
N PHE A 198 -6.54 -6.89 9.53
CA PHE A 198 -5.90 -7.01 10.84
C PHE A 198 -6.85 -7.16 12.04
N LEU A 199 -8.14 -6.84 11.87
CA LEU A 199 -9.17 -7.05 12.90
C LEU A 199 -10.01 -8.31 12.63
N ALA A 200 -9.68 -9.09 11.62
CA ALA A 200 -10.32 -10.35 11.35
C ALA A 200 -9.98 -11.39 12.44
N PRO A 201 -10.90 -12.28 12.80
CA PRO A 201 -10.63 -13.37 13.74
C PRO A 201 -9.54 -14.33 13.25
N ASP A 202 -9.43 -14.51 11.94
CA ASP A 202 -8.40 -15.28 11.24
C ASP A 202 -7.78 -14.40 10.15
N ILE A 203 -6.59 -13.88 10.46
CA ILE A 203 -5.88 -12.94 9.57
C ILE A 203 -5.40 -13.64 8.30
N GLU A 204 -4.95 -14.89 8.39
CA GLU A 204 -4.48 -15.65 7.23
C GLU A 204 -5.63 -15.93 6.26
N ALA A 205 -6.79 -16.38 6.76
CA ALA A 205 -7.96 -16.61 5.94
C ALA A 205 -8.48 -15.31 5.29
N ALA A 206 -8.49 -14.20 6.04
CA ALA A 206 -8.88 -12.89 5.50
C ALA A 206 -7.91 -12.42 4.41
N ALA A 207 -6.60 -12.58 4.62
CA ALA A 207 -5.59 -12.24 3.62
C ALA A 207 -5.76 -13.07 2.35
N ARG A 208 -5.99 -14.38 2.47
CA ARG A 208 -6.25 -15.29 1.34
C ARG A 208 -7.47 -14.87 0.52
N ALA A 209 -8.56 -14.53 1.19
CA ALA A 209 -9.78 -14.07 0.53
C ALA A 209 -9.59 -12.72 -0.21
N LEU A 210 -8.80 -11.80 0.36
CA LEU A 210 -8.47 -10.52 -0.24
C LEU A 210 -7.48 -10.64 -1.41
N SER A 211 -6.54 -11.60 -1.36
CA SER A 211 -5.51 -11.82 -2.38
C SER A 211 -6.02 -12.57 -3.61
N ALA A 212 -6.97 -13.50 -3.44
CA ALA A 212 -7.42 -14.43 -4.47
C ALA A 212 -7.74 -13.81 -5.84
N PRO A 213 -8.41 -12.64 -5.95
CA PRO A 213 -8.71 -12.04 -7.25
C PRO A 213 -7.48 -11.57 -8.03
N PHE A 214 -6.37 -11.31 -7.34
CA PHE A 214 -5.12 -10.86 -7.95
C PHE A 214 -4.21 -12.02 -8.36
N ASP A 215 -4.31 -13.17 -7.70
CA ASP A 215 -3.56 -14.38 -8.04
C ASP A 215 -4.10 -15.03 -9.32
N ALA A 216 -5.42 -15.01 -9.55
CA ALA A 216 -6.08 -15.59 -10.71
C ALA A 216 -5.82 -14.82 -12.03
N GLY A 217 -5.39 -13.57 -11.95
CA GLY A 217 -5.16 -12.68 -13.10
C GLY A 217 -3.79 -12.80 -13.77
N GLY A 218 -2.93 -13.74 -13.38
CA GLY A 218 -1.62 -13.94 -14.02
C GLY A 218 -0.57 -12.89 -13.65
N PHE A 219 -0.70 -12.19 -12.53
CA PHE A 219 0.30 -11.27 -11.98
C PHE A 219 1.48 -11.99 -11.28
N ASN A 220 1.69 -13.28 -11.57
CA ASN A 220 2.84 -14.02 -11.05
C ASN A 220 4.12 -13.53 -11.75
N SER A 221 4.84 -12.62 -11.13
CA SER A 221 6.27 -12.40 -11.37
C SER A 221 7.05 -13.58 -10.75
N ARG A 222 7.69 -14.36 -11.59
CA ARG A 222 8.86 -15.16 -11.22
C ARG A 222 10.07 -14.25 -11.16
#